data_41fbca580a4ebcd546a6a858a2901274
#
_entry.id   41fbca580a4ebcd546a6a858a2901274
#
_cell.length_a   1.000
_cell.length_b   1.000
_cell.length_c   1.000
_cell.angle_alpha   90.00
_cell.angle_beta   90.00
_cell.angle_gamma   90.00
#
_symmetry.space_group_name_H-M   'P 1'
#
loop_
_entity.id
_entity.type
_entity.pdbx_description
1 polymer ?
#
loop_
_entity_poly.entity_id
_entity_poly.type
_entity_poly.pdbx_seq_one_letter_code
_entity_poly.pdbx_strand_id
1 'polypeptide(L)'
;MLIDPGYKTNDIVAIRITGGDEVIAKFIEEDNIGITVSKPLALTMTKDGLGMTQYIMMADFTKNFIFNKSTVVTIGKAHKAATDNYIKGTTGIQPASSVPTL
;
A
#
# COMPACT_ATOMS: atom_id res chain seq x y z
N MET A 1 2.36 22.33 -18.25
CA MET A 1 3.08 21.09 -18.52
C MET A 1 2.63 20.01 -17.57
N LEU A 2 2.37 18.84 -18.09
CA LEU A 2 2.01 17.72 -17.26
C LEU A 2 3.25 17.00 -16.80
N ILE A 3 3.30 16.69 -15.52
CA ILE A 3 4.41 15.92 -14.97
C ILE A 3 3.92 14.51 -14.76
N ASP A 4 4.60 13.57 -15.38
CA ASP A 4 4.28 12.17 -15.21
C ASP A 4 4.69 11.74 -13.80
N PRO A 5 3.76 11.35 -12.96
CA PRO A 5 4.12 10.97 -11.58
C PRO A 5 4.83 9.62 -11.51
N GLY A 6 4.92 8.90 -12.61
CA GLY A 6 5.61 7.63 -12.61
C GLY A 6 4.73 6.46 -12.22
N TYR A 7 3.46 6.69 -11.96
CA TYR A 7 2.53 5.60 -11.63
C TYR A 7 1.14 5.95 -12.16
N LYS A 8 0.32 4.93 -12.30
CA LYS A 8 -1.04 5.09 -12.80
C LYS A 8 -1.94 4.06 -12.13
N THR A 9 -3.24 4.14 -12.43
CA THR A 9 -4.22 3.25 -11.84
C THR A 9 -3.80 1.79 -11.98
N ASN A 10 -3.93 1.07 -10.89
CA ASN A 10 -3.58 -0.33 -10.72
C ASN A 10 -2.09 -0.60 -10.54
N ASP A 11 -1.25 0.41 -10.60
CA ASP A 11 0.16 0.21 -10.26
C ASP A 11 0.30 0.02 -8.76
N ILE A 12 1.33 -0.70 -8.37
CA ILE A 12 1.67 -0.85 -6.96
C ILE A 12 2.59 0.30 -6.59
N VAL A 13 2.24 1.02 -5.55
CA VAL A 13 2.97 2.21 -5.12
C VAL A 13 3.44 2.07 -3.69
N ALA A 14 4.53 2.75 -3.38
CA ALA A 14 5.04 2.86 -2.02
C ALA A 14 4.77 4.27 -1.55
N ILE A 15 4.23 4.40 -0.36
CA ILE A 15 3.81 5.69 0.21
C ILE A 15 4.46 5.85 1.57
N ARG A 16 5.13 6.99 1.76
CA ARG A 16 5.63 7.32 3.09
C ARG A 16 4.71 8.33 3.72
N ILE A 17 4.31 8.07 4.94
CA ILE A 17 3.31 8.86 5.65
C ILE A 17 3.97 9.62 6.78
N THR A 18 3.39 10.76 7.13
CA THR A 18 3.83 11.51 8.29
C THR A 18 3.82 10.58 9.51
N GLY A 19 4.91 10.58 10.24
CA GLY A 19 5.06 9.67 11.37
C GLY A 19 6.03 8.55 11.06
N GLY A 20 6.41 8.39 9.79
CA GLY A 20 7.48 7.48 9.43
C GLY A 20 7.08 6.14 8.85
N ASP A 21 5.79 5.84 8.83
CA ASP A 21 5.37 4.55 8.26
C ASP A 21 5.54 4.55 6.76
N GLU A 22 5.90 3.40 6.23
CA GLU A 22 5.92 3.19 4.80
C GLU A 22 4.87 2.14 4.45
N VAL A 23 4.03 2.47 3.48
CA VAL A 23 2.89 1.64 3.09
C VAL A 23 3.03 1.27 1.62
N ILE A 24 2.70 0.04 1.29
CA ILE A 24 2.65 -0.39 -0.09
C ILE A 24 1.20 -0.74 -0.41
N ALA A 25 0.73 -0.33 -1.57
CA ALA A 25 -0.69 -0.49 -1.91
C ALA A 25 -0.89 -0.41 -3.41
N LYS A 26 -2.09 -0.80 -3.85
CA LYS A 26 -2.45 -0.66 -5.24
C LYS A 26 -3.11 0.71 -5.43
N PHE A 27 -2.55 1.50 -6.30
CA PHE A 27 -3.06 2.85 -6.57
C PHE A 27 -4.35 2.78 -7.37
N ILE A 28 -5.37 3.49 -6.94
CA ILE A 28 -6.65 3.55 -7.65
C ILE A 28 -6.81 4.90 -8.32
N GLU A 29 -6.82 5.97 -7.55
CA GLU A 29 -6.99 7.31 -8.08
C GLU A 29 -6.57 8.34 -7.06
N GLU A 30 -6.43 9.58 -7.48
CA GLU A 30 -6.16 10.66 -6.54
C GLU A 30 -6.87 11.92 -7.00
N ASP A 31 -7.19 12.77 -6.05
CA ASP A 31 -7.75 14.08 -6.33
C ASP A 31 -7.03 15.11 -5.47
N ASN A 32 -7.61 16.30 -5.33
CA ASN A 32 -6.93 17.36 -4.58
C ASN A 32 -6.81 17.07 -3.10
N ILE A 33 -7.59 16.18 -2.58
CA ILE A 33 -7.68 15.92 -1.15
C ILE A 33 -6.99 14.65 -0.74
N GLY A 34 -7.12 13.60 -1.52
CA GLY A 34 -6.65 12.31 -1.09
C GLY A 34 -6.19 11.38 -2.18
N ILE A 35 -5.57 10.31 -1.74
CA ILE A 35 -5.09 9.24 -2.61
C ILE A 35 -5.85 7.99 -2.23
N THR A 36 -6.58 7.44 -3.18
CA THR A 36 -7.37 6.23 -2.96
C THR A 36 -6.54 5.02 -3.35
N VAL A 37 -6.46 4.06 -2.46
CA VAL A 37 -5.68 2.85 -2.70
C VAL A 37 -6.48 1.63 -2.30
N SER A 38 -6.05 0.49 -2.79
CA SER A 38 -6.60 -0.80 -2.43
C SER A 38 -5.55 -1.59 -1.67
N LYS A 39 -5.98 -2.29 -0.64
CA LYS A 39 -5.17 -3.23 0.12
C LYS A 39 -3.84 -2.66 0.61
N PRO A 40 -3.88 -1.60 1.41
CA PRO A 40 -2.64 -1.03 1.92
C PRO A 40 -2.00 -1.93 2.98
N LEU A 41 -0.72 -2.22 2.79
CA LEU A 41 0.06 -2.99 3.74
C LEU A 41 1.17 -2.12 4.29
N ALA A 42 1.37 -2.18 5.60
CA ALA A 42 2.48 -1.48 6.23
C ALA A 42 3.71 -2.35 6.17
N LEU A 43 4.85 -1.73 5.91
CA LEU A 43 6.11 -2.44 5.93
C LEU A 43 6.67 -2.44 7.34
N THR A 44 7.18 -3.58 7.74
CA THR A 44 7.74 -3.71 9.08
C THR A 44 9.00 -4.55 9.02
N MET A 45 9.98 -4.20 9.85
CA MET A 45 11.20 -4.98 9.93
C MET A 45 11.01 -6.09 10.95
N THR A 46 11.36 -7.29 10.55
CA THR A 46 11.35 -8.44 11.44
C THR A 46 12.76 -8.98 11.49
N LYS A 47 13.01 -9.93 12.39
CA LYS A 47 14.33 -10.52 12.43
C LYS A 47 14.63 -11.37 11.20
N ASP A 48 13.61 -11.73 10.44
CA ASP A 48 13.80 -12.50 9.21
C ASP A 48 13.81 -11.58 7.99
N GLY A 49 13.77 -10.28 8.18
CA GLY A 49 13.79 -9.31 7.11
C GLY A 49 12.55 -8.44 7.09
N LEU A 50 12.22 -7.94 5.92
CA LEU A 50 11.09 -7.03 5.77
C LEU A 50 9.80 -7.80 5.64
N GLY A 51 8.80 -7.42 6.43
CA GLY A 51 7.48 -8.02 6.37
C GLY A 51 6.43 -7.00 5.97
N MET A 52 5.24 -7.50 5.64
CA MET A 52 4.11 -6.66 5.26
C MET A 52 2.88 -7.10 6.04
N THR A 53 2.20 -6.15 6.66
CA THR A 53 0.97 -6.44 7.41
C THR A 53 -0.10 -5.43 7.01
N GLN A 54 -1.36 -5.77 7.25
CA GLN A 54 -2.43 -4.82 6.97
C GLN A 54 -2.16 -3.52 7.70
N TYR A 55 -2.32 -2.40 7.00
CA TYR A 55 -2.08 -1.11 7.62
C TYR A 55 -3.12 -0.81 8.70
N ILE A 56 -4.38 -1.12 8.42
CA ILE A 56 -5.44 -1.00 9.41
C ILE A 56 -6.03 -2.38 9.61
N MET A 57 -5.70 -3.00 10.71
CA MET A 57 -6.03 -4.41 10.92
C MET A 57 -7.52 -4.67 11.14
N MET A 58 -8.23 -3.68 11.64
CA MET A 58 -9.64 -3.85 11.95
C MET A 58 -10.56 -3.41 10.81
N ALA A 59 -10.00 -2.87 9.74
CA ALA A 59 -10.83 -2.41 8.62
C ALA A 59 -11.11 -3.54 7.65
N ASP A 60 -12.18 -3.38 6.88
CA ASP A 60 -12.52 -4.33 5.84
C ASP A 60 -11.54 -4.19 4.68
N PHE A 61 -10.66 -5.16 4.53
CA PHE A 61 -9.57 -5.11 3.57
C PHE A 61 -10.04 -5.17 2.12
N THR A 62 -11.30 -5.53 1.90
CA THR A 62 -11.83 -5.58 0.54
C THR A 62 -12.27 -4.21 0.04
N LYS A 63 -12.32 -3.22 0.89
CA LYS A 63 -12.72 -1.86 0.52
C LYS A 63 -11.51 -1.02 0.18
N ASN A 64 -11.73 0.06 -0.56
CA ASN A 64 -10.66 1.00 -0.83
C ASN A 64 -10.46 1.93 0.36
N PHE A 65 -9.26 2.46 0.47
CA PHE A 65 -8.88 3.34 1.56
C PHE A 65 -8.40 4.66 0.98
N ILE A 66 -8.66 5.76 1.66
CA ILE A 66 -8.25 7.08 1.21
C ILE A 66 -7.24 7.64 2.18
N PHE A 67 -6.07 8.00 1.65
CA PHE A 67 -5.03 8.67 2.43
C PHE A 67 -5.14 10.16 2.15
N ASN A 68 -5.27 10.95 3.20
CA ASN A 68 -5.32 12.40 3.02
C ASN A 68 -3.95 12.88 2.53
N LYS A 69 -3.94 13.71 1.49
CA LYS A 69 -2.68 14.17 0.92
C LYS A 69 -1.81 14.92 1.92
N SER A 70 -2.41 15.52 2.92
CA SER A 70 -1.62 16.24 3.92
C SER A 70 -0.77 15.30 4.77
N THR A 71 -1.07 14.01 4.78
CA THR A 71 -0.29 13.03 5.54
C THR A 71 0.71 12.28 4.68
N VAL A 72 0.69 12.48 3.37
CA VAL A 72 1.59 11.77 2.47
C VAL A 72 2.84 12.59 2.26
N VAL A 73 3.98 12.06 2.69
CA VAL A 73 5.25 12.74 2.50
C VAL A 73 5.75 12.54 1.09
N THR A 74 5.65 11.33 0.59
CA THR A 74 6.04 11.04 -0.78
C THR A 74 5.39 9.75 -1.24
N ILE A 75 5.24 9.62 -2.54
CA ILE A 75 4.65 8.44 -3.14
C ILE A 75 5.37 8.16 -4.44
N GLY A 76 5.61 6.90 -4.72
CA GLY A 76 6.26 6.50 -5.97
C GLY A 76 5.90 5.07 -6.31
N LYS A 77 6.18 4.69 -7.54
CA LYS A 77 5.92 3.33 -7.99
C LYS A 77 6.87 2.38 -7.26
N ALA A 78 6.35 1.28 -6.77
CA ALA A 78 7.18 0.30 -6.07
C ALA A 78 8.12 -0.40 -7.07
N HIS A 79 9.31 -0.77 -6.60
CA HIS A 79 10.23 -1.49 -7.47
C HIS A 79 9.73 -2.92 -7.67
N LYS A 80 10.33 -3.62 -8.64
CA LYS A 80 9.80 -4.90 -9.08
C LYS A 80 9.72 -5.94 -7.96
N ALA A 81 10.74 -6.06 -7.16
CA ALA A 81 10.72 -7.08 -6.10
C ALA A 81 9.62 -6.82 -5.08
N ALA A 82 9.43 -5.56 -4.70
CA ALA A 82 8.37 -5.20 -3.76
C ALA A 82 7.00 -5.43 -4.40
N THR A 83 6.84 -5.07 -5.67
CA THR A 83 5.60 -5.29 -6.39
C THR A 83 5.25 -6.77 -6.44
N ASP A 84 6.22 -7.60 -6.76
CA ASP A 84 5.97 -9.04 -6.86
C ASP A 84 5.56 -9.62 -5.50
N ASN A 85 6.23 -9.21 -4.44
CA ASN A 85 5.89 -9.68 -3.10
C ASN A 85 4.50 -9.22 -2.67
N TYR A 86 4.17 -7.98 -3.00
CA TYR A 86 2.86 -7.44 -2.67
C TYR A 86 1.75 -8.20 -3.39
N ILE A 87 1.94 -8.42 -4.69
CA ILE A 87 0.94 -9.14 -5.48
C ILE A 87 0.79 -10.56 -4.96
N LYS A 88 1.90 -11.21 -4.69
CA LYS A 88 1.86 -12.57 -4.18
C LYS A 88 1.12 -12.65 -2.84
N GLY A 89 1.30 -11.66 -1.99
CA GLY A 89 0.66 -11.67 -0.68
C GLY A 89 -0.81 -11.27 -0.71
N THR A 90 -1.24 -10.52 -1.73
CA THR A 90 -2.60 -9.98 -1.75
C THR A 90 -3.53 -10.68 -2.72
N THR A 91 -3.00 -11.35 -3.75
CA THR A 91 -3.85 -12.08 -4.66
C THR A 91 -3.96 -13.50 -4.25
N GLY A 92 -3.62 -13.88 -3.22
CA GLY A 92 -3.57 -15.16 -3.02
C GLY A 92 -4.69 -15.91 -2.89
N ILE A 93 -4.46 -16.84 -2.78
CA ILE A 93 -5.05 -17.90 -2.50
C ILE A 93 -4.98 -18.13 -1.04
N GLN A 94 -4.62 -17.25 -0.28
CA GLN A 94 -4.36 -17.39 1.11
C GLN A 94 -5.43 -16.77 1.93
N PRO A 95 -6.61 -17.23 1.87
CA PRO A 95 -7.72 -16.52 2.45
C PRO A 95 -7.51 -16.23 3.93
N ALA A 96 -7.75 -17.18 4.73
CA ALA A 96 -7.71 -16.91 6.15
C ALA A 96 -6.29 -16.88 6.68
N SER A 97 -5.45 -17.71 6.11
CA SER A 97 -4.11 -17.84 6.65
C SER A 97 -3.21 -16.67 6.37
N SER A 98 -3.56 -15.89 5.37
CA SER A 98 -2.75 -14.71 5.05
C SER A 98 -3.25 -13.47 5.75
N VAL A 99 -4.39 -13.54 6.39
CA VAL A 99 -4.95 -12.41 7.09
C VAL A 99 -4.69 -12.57 8.57
N PRO A 100 -4.13 -11.57 9.22
CA PRO A 100 -3.86 -11.68 10.64
C PRO A 100 -5.12 -12.03 11.42
N THR A 101 -4.98 -12.90 12.37
CA THR A 101 -6.07 -13.25 13.22
C THR A 101 -6.06 -12.34 14.42
N LEU A 102 -7.19 -11.82 14.76
CA LEU A 102 -7.30 -10.95 15.92
C LEU A 102 -7.37 -11.75 17.19
#